data_7f8e83609891f3b515f990777f56bb8f
#
_entry.id   7f8e83609891f3b515f990777f56bb8f
#
_cell.length_a   1.000
_cell.length_b   1.000
_cell.length_c   1.000
_cell.angle_alpha   90.00
_cell.angle_beta   90.00
_cell.angle_gamma   90.00
#
_symmetry.space_group_name_H-M   'P 1'
#
loop_
_entity.id
_entity.type
_entity.pdbx_description
1 polymer ?
#
loop_
_entity_poly.entity_id
_entity_poly.type
_entity_poly.pdbx_seq_one_letter_code
_entity_poly.pdbx_strand_id
1 'polypeptide(L)'
;MSLLKLRNIYRTYHIGEVYVHALNGVDFDVQKNEYLSIMGPSGSGKSTLMNIIGCLDTPTRGSYELDGQSIHKEKDDETGTANDDQLAFIRNHKIGFVFQTFNLLPRMTALHNVELPLIYGGVPKKERMERAREALEKVQLSDRMYHHPNELSGGQRQRVAVARALVNNPSIILADEPTGNLDSRTSSDIMDLIDRLHVQGNTIILVTHEHDIAARAHRVIHMLDGKINKDNIKK
;
A
#
# COMPACT_ATOMS: atom_id res chain seq x y z
N MET A 1 -14.20 14.39 -2.34
CA MET A 1 -14.46 13.73 -1.03
C MET A 1 -13.19 13.02 -0.59
N SER A 2 -12.80 13.24 0.66
CA SER A 2 -11.61 12.57 1.22
C SER A 2 -11.84 11.06 1.26
N LEU A 3 -10.91 10.29 0.70
CA LEU A 3 -10.93 8.83 0.69
C LEU A 3 -10.39 8.28 2.01
N LEU A 4 -9.33 8.91 2.53
CA LEU A 4 -8.67 8.53 3.78
C LEU A 4 -8.56 9.78 4.67
N LYS A 5 -8.84 9.62 5.97
CA LYS A 5 -8.65 10.67 6.98
C LYS A 5 -7.92 10.10 8.18
N LEU A 6 -6.81 10.70 8.53
CA LEU A 6 -6.08 10.45 9.78
C LEU A 6 -6.14 11.69 10.65
N ARG A 7 -6.50 11.52 11.93
CA ARG A 7 -6.57 12.61 12.90
C ARG A 7 -5.86 12.21 14.18
N ASN A 8 -4.86 13.01 14.53
CA ASN A 8 -4.12 12.90 15.79
C ASN A 8 -3.58 11.48 16.03
N ILE A 9 -3.00 10.87 14.99
CA ILE A 9 -2.53 9.48 15.04
C ILE A 9 -1.24 9.37 15.83
N TYR A 10 -1.28 8.59 16.90
CA TYR A 10 -0.12 8.15 17.68
C TYR A 10 0.08 6.65 17.53
N ARG A 11 1.34 6.24 17.50
CA ARG A 11 1.70 4.83 17.65
C ARG A 11 2.90 4.71 18.56
N THR A 12 2.70 4.00 19.67
CA THR A 12 3.75 3.69 20.66
C THR A 12 3.88 2.18 20.77
N TYR A 13 5.10 1.69 20.59
CA TYR A 13 5.44 0.29 20.85
C TYR A 13 6.07 0.15 22.21
N HIS A 14 5.75 -0.92 22.92
CA HIS A 14 6.33 -1.29 24.18
C HIS A 14 7.25 -2.50 23.95
N ILE A 15 8.56 -2.30 24.09
CA ILE A 15 9.59 -3.33 23.84
C ILE A 15 10.40 -3.51 25.11
N GLY A 16 10.10 -4.55 25.89
CA GLY A 16 10.66 -4.73 27.22
C GLY A 16 10.28 -3.57 28.15
N GLU A 17 11.23 -2.80 28.65
CA GLU A 17 11.00 -1.62 29.50
C GLU A 17 11.00 -0.30 28.72
N VAL A 18 11.19 -0.34 27.38
CA VAL A 18 11.35 0.86 26.56
C VAL A 18 10.07 1.17 25.77
N TYR A 19 9.64 2.43 25.76
CA TYR A 19 8.58 2.95 24.93
C TYR A 19 9.17 3.62 23.70
N VAL A 20 8.80 3.12 22.50
CA VAL A 20 9.19 3.71 21.22
C VAL A 20 7.99 4.44 20.62
N HIS A 21 8.04 5.76 20.57
CA HIS A 21 7.00 6.60 19.97
C HIS A 21 7.24 6.71 18.47
N ALA A 22 6.66 5.81 17.69
CA ALA A 22 6.88 5.74 16.24
C ALA A 22 6.06 6.80 15.47
N LEU A 23 4.88 7.18 15.98
CA LEU A 23 4.07 8.28 15.45
C LEU A 23 3.62 9.18 16.61
N ASN A 24 3.64 10.50 16.36
CA ASN A 24 3.46 11.55 17.36
C ASN A 24 2.45 12.63 16.92
N GLY A 25 1.18 12.25 16.71
CA GLY A 25 0.13 13.17 16.30
C GLY A 25 0.18 13.48 14.80
N VAL A 26 -0.03 12.46 13.96
CA VAL A 26 -0.05 12.60 12.51
C VAL A 26 -1.48 12.91 12.04
N ASP A 27 -1.63 14.01 11.28
CA ASP A 27 -2.87 14.46 10.68
C ASP A 27 -2.69 14.67 9.18
N PHE A 28 -3.45 13.97 8.34
CA PHE A 28 -3.60 14.31 6.93
C PHE A 28 -4.78 13.58 6.28
N ASP A 29 -5.18 14.08 5.12
CA ASP A 29 -6.22 13.51 4.28
C ASP A 29 -5.65 13.09 2.93
N VAL A 30 -6.24 12.04 2.33
CA VAL A 30 -5.99 11.66 0.94
C VAL A 30 -7.30 11.71 0.18
N GLN A 31 -7.28 12.35 -0.99
CA GLN A 31 -8.45 12.43 -1.88
C GLN A 31 -8.52 11.21 -2.81
N LYS A 32 -9.70 10.92 -3.35
CA LYS A 32 -9.80 9.91 -4.43
C LYS A 32 -8.96 10.35 -5.63
N ASN A 33 -8.27 9.38 -6.24
CA ASN A 33 -7.35 9.61 -7.36
C ASN A 33 -6.22 10.60 -7.02
N GLU A 34 -5.76 10.62 -5.78
CA GLU A 34 -4.56 11.36 -5.39
C GLU A 34 -3.32 10.49 -5.55
N TYR A 35 -2.23 11.08 -6.04
CA TYR A 35 -0.91 10.47 -6.04
C TYR A 35 -0.03 11.18 -5.01
N LEU A 36 0.12 10.56 -3.88
CA LEU A 36 0.86 11.05 -2.72
C LEU A 36 2.15 10.26 -2.53
N SER A 37 3.25 10.93 -2.22
CA SER A 37 4.47 10.32 -1.73
C SER A 37 4.74 10.69 -0.27
N ILE A 38 5.19 9.71 0.54
CA ILE A 38 5.62 9.89 1.92
C ILE A 38 7.13 9.66 1.95
N MET A 39 7.87 10.71 2.30
CA MET A 39 9.34 10.72 2.39
C MET A 39 9.82 10.95 3.82
N GLY A 40 11.08 10.65 4.06
CA GLY A 40 11.78 10.95 5.31
C GLY A 40 12.95 10.00 5.56
N PRO A 41 13.84 10.30 6.50
CA PRO A 41 14.97 9.44 6.85
C PRO A 41 14.51 8.11 7.45
N SER A 42 15.43 7.15 7.56
CA SER A 42 15.17 5.91 8.30
C SER A 42 14.76 6.24 9.75
N GLY A 43 13.78 5.50 10.29
CA GLY A 43 13.25 5.73 11.65
C GLY A 43 12.27 6.90 11.77
N SER A 44 11.94 7.63 10.71
CA SER A 44 10.98 8.76 10.79
C SER A 44 9.51 8.38 10.97
N GLY A 45 9.18 7.07 10.97
CA GLY A 45 7.81 6.57 11.16
C GLY A 45 7.05 6.20 9.88
N LYS A 46 7.67 6.30 8.69
CA LYS A 46 7.00 6.00 7.38
C LYS A 46 6.38 4.61 7.32
N SER A 47 7.16 3.58 7.63
CA SER A 47 6.66 2.19 7.60
C SER A 47 5.57 1.95 8.64
N THR A 48 5.66 2.57 9.81
CA THR A 48 4.59 2.53 10.83
C THR A 48 3.32 3.19 10.31
N LEU A 49 3.44 4.37 9.71
CA LEU A 49 2.30 5.08 9.12
C LEU A 49 1.67 4.26 7.99
N MET A 50 2.49 3.69 7.10
CA MET A 50 2.02 2.82 6.03
C MET A 50 1.31 1.57 6.58
N ASN A 51 1.83 0.93 7.64
CA ASN A 51 1.18 -0.21 8.27
C ASN A 51 -0.19 0.14 8.86
N ILE A 52 -0.33 1.33 9.46
CA ILE A 52 -1.62 1.82 9.96
C ILE A 52 -2.59 2.07 8.80
N ILE A 53 -2.16 2.80 7.77
CA ILE A 53 -2.97 3.03 6.57
C ILE A 53 -3.40 1.70 5.94
N GLY A 54 -2.48 0.75 5.92
CA GLY A 54 -2.68 -0.60 5.37
C GLY A 54 -3.51 -1.54 6.25
N CYS A 55 -3.99 -1.10 7.41
CA CYS A 55 -4.67 -1.96 8.39
C CYS A 55 -3.84 -3.20 8.80
N LEU A 56 -2.50 -3.10 8.74
CA LEU A 56 -1.56 -4.12 9.24
C LEU A 56 -1.20 -3.88 10.70
N ASP A 57 -1.44 -2.68 11.19
CA ASP A 57 -1.27 -2.24 12.57
C ASP A 57 -2.38 -1.26 12.95
N THR A 58 -2.58 -1.02 14.25
CA THR A 58 -3.60 -0.11 14.76
C THR A 58 -2.98 1.07 15.50
N PRO A 59 -3.54 2.28 15.41
CA PRO A 59 -3.07 3.40 16.20
C PRO A 59 -3.20 3.14 17.71
N THR A 60 -2.32 3.75 18.51
CA THR A 60 -2.47 3.77 19.98
C THR A 60 -3.52 4.82 20.39
N ARG A 61 -3.61 5.93 19.63
CA ARG A 61 -4.59 7.02 19.78
C ARG A 61 -4.90 7.66 18.44
N GLY A 62 -5.98 8.43 18.40
CA GLY A 62 -6.44 9.18 17.25
C GLY A 62 -7.57 8.49 16.52
N SER A 63 -7.95 8.99 15.34
CA SER A 63 -8.99 8.38 14.52
C SER A 63 -8.52 8.16 13.09
N TYR A 64 -8.98 7.03 12.52
CA TYR A 64 -8.72 6.64 11.14
C TYR A 64 -10.03 6.28 10.44
N GLU A 65 -10.32 6.95 9.33
CA GLU A 65 -11.45 6.70 8.43
C GLU A 65 -10.96 6.37 7.03
N LEU A 66 -11.49 5.32 6.42
CA LEU A 66 -11.21 4.92 5.03
C LEU A 66 -12.52 4.72 4.27
N ASP A 67 -12.68 5.42 3.15
CA ASP A 67 -13.84 5.34 2.24
C ASP A 67 -15.19 5.50 3.00
N GLY A 68 -15.23 6.44 3.96
CA GLY A 68 -16.38 6.71 4.81
C GLY A 68 -16.59 5.72 5.95
N GLN A 69 -15.76 4.69 6.07
CA GLN A 69 -15.83 3.70 7.14
C GLN A 69 -14.82 4.02 8.25
N SER A 70 -15.28 4.04 9.50
CA SER A 70 -14.39 4.17 10.66
C SER A 70 -13.58 2.89 10.86
N ILE A 71 -12.25 3.03 10.86
CA ILE A 71 -11.29 1.94 11.08
C ILE A 71 -10.84 1.94 12.55
N HIS A 72 -10.59 3.12 13.10
CA HIS A 72 -10.19 3.31 14.48
C HIS A 72 -10.76 4.62 15.03
N LYS A 73 -11.26 4.58 16.27
CA LYS A 73 -11.68 5.77 17.02
C LYS A 73 -11.00 5.82 18.37
N GLU A 74 -10.80 7.01 18.90
CA GLU A 74 -10.27 7.22 20.22
C GLU A 74 -11.24 6.68 21.29
N LYS A 75 -10.73 6.20 22.40
CA LYS A 75 -11.31 5.24 23.37
C LYS A 75 -12.63 5.62 24.09
N ASP A 76 -13.27 6.74 23.81
CA ASP A 76 -14.55 7.09 24.46
C ASP A 76 -15.77 6.39 23.81
N ASP A 77 -15.58 5.70 22.69
CA ASP A 77 -16.64 4.97 21.99
C ASP A 77 -16.09 3.63 21.43
N GLU A 78 -16.15 2.57 22.27
CA GLU A 78 -15.72 1.21 21.90
C GLU A 78 -16.48 0.64 20.68
N THR A 79 -17.61 1.25 20.31
CA THR A 79 -18.45 0.80 19.19
C THR A 79 -17.91 1.16 17.81
N GLY A 80 -16.82 1.91 17.72
CA GLY A 80 -16.31 2.49 16.47
C GLY A 80 -14.95 1.97 15.98
N THR A 81 -14.28 1.04 16.69
CA THR A 81 -13.00 0.47 16.26
C THR A 81 -13.22 -0.89 15.59
N ALA A 82 -12.63 -1.05 14.39
CA ALA A 82 -12.74 -2.30 13.63
C ALA A 82 -12.01 -3.44 14.36
N ASN A 83 -12.64 -4.62 14.43
CA ASN A 83 -12.02 -5.84 14.95
C ASN A 83 -11.10 -6.48 13.87
N ASP A 84 -10.35 -7.54 14.24
CA ASP A 84 -9.38 -8.18 13.36
C ASP A 84 -10.00 -8.73 12.07
N ASP A 85 -11.22 -9.27 12.11
CA ASP A 85 -11.92 -9.77 10.93
C ASP A 85 -12.33 -8.62 10.00
N GLN A 86 -12.79 -7.50 10.56
CA GLN A 86 -13.11 -6.29 9.80
C GLN A 86 -11.85 -5.67 9.19
N LEU A 87 -10.73 -5.61 9.92
CA LEU A 87 -9.44 -5.15 9.40
C LEU A 87 -8.95 -6.07 8.27
N ALA A 88 -9.09 -7.39 8.41
CA ALA A 88 -8.74 -8.35 7.37
C ALA A 88 -9.61 -8.17 6.11
N PHE A 89 -10.91 -7.97 6.27
CA PHE A 89 -11.82 -7.67 5.17
C PHE A 89 -11.44 -6.39 4.43
N ILE A 90 -11.21 -5.30 5.17
CA ILE A 90 -10.81 -4.00 4.61
C ILE A 90 -9.49 -4.12 3.85
N ARG A 91 -8.49 -4.77 4.45
CA ARG A 91 -7.18 -5.04 3.84
C ARG A 91 -7.31 -5.78 2.51
N ASN A 92 -8.17 -6.80 2.47
CA ASN A 92 -8.39 -7.59 1.26
C ASN A 92 -9.11 -6.82 0.16
N HIS A 93 -10.13 -6.00 0.50
CA HIS A 93 -11.04 -5.39 -0.48
C HIS A 93 -10.69 -3.94 -0.84
N LYS A 94 -10.05 -3.21 0.07
CA LYS A 94 -9.84 -1.76 -0.09
C LYS A 94 -8.39 -1.38 -0.33
N ILE A 95 -7.43 -2.28 -0.05
CA ILE A 95 -6.00 -1.93 -0.03
C ILE A 95 -5.22 -2.94 -0.87
N GLY A 96 -4.49 -2.42 -1.85
CA GLY A 96 -3.51 -3.17 -2.63
C GLY A 96 -2.09 -2.85 -2.16
N PHE A 97 -1.28 -3.86 -1.86
CA PHE A 97 0.10 -3.68 -1.39
C PHE A 97 1.12 -4.04 -2.46
N VAL A 98 2.10 -3.16 -2.65
CA VAL A 98 3.29 -3.37 -3.47
C VAL A 98 4.50 -3.16 -2.57
N PHE A 99 5.30 -4.21 -2.32
CA PHE A 99 6.45 -4.17 -1.42
C PHE A 99 7.78 -4.21 -2.18
N GLN A 100 8.83 -3.68 -1.58
CA GLN A 100 10.20 -3.71 -2.09
C GLN A 100 10.69 -5.14 -2.37
N THR A 101 10.35 -6.11 -1.52
CA THR A 101 10.76 -7.51 -1.61
C THR A 101 9.78 -8.40 -2.37
N PHE A 102 8.84 -7.78 -3.13
CA PHE A 102 7.80 -8.44 -3.94
C PHE A 102 6.80 -9.28 -3.11
N ASN A 103 7.25 -9.95 -2.06
CA ASN A 103 6.47 -10.83 -1.17
C ASN A 103 5.61 -11.86 -1.94
N LEU A 104 6.20 -12.46 -2.97
CA LEU A 104 5.58 -13.55 -3.73
C LEU A 104 5.82 -14.89 -3.05
N LEU A 105 4.82 -15.76 -3.09
CA LEU A 105 4.93 -17.13 -2.62
C LEU A 105 5.76 -17.95 -3.63
N PRO A 106 6.97 -18.42 -3.25
CA PRO A 106 7.93 -18.97 -4.21
C PRO A 106 7.50 -20.29 -4.84
N ARG A 107 6.59 -21.03 -4.19
CA ARG A 107 6.04 -22.30 -4.68
C ARG A 107 4.79 -22.14 -5.55
N MET A 108 4.32 -20.92 -5.75
CA MET A 108 3.15 -20.60 -6.55
C MET A 108 3.58 -19.92 -7.85
N THR A 109 2.86 -20.18 -8.94
CA THR A 109 3.07 -19.47 -10.21
C THR A 109 2.66 -18.00 -10.09
N ALA A 110 3.02 -17.15 -11.07
CA ALA A 110 2.58 -15.76 -11.15
C ALA A 110 1.04 -15.66 -11.06
N LEU A 111 0.33 -16.49 -11.82
CA LEU A 111 -1.13 -16.55 -11.83
C LEU A 111 -1.70 -16.84 -10.43
N HIS A 112 -1.18 -17.86 -9.75
CA HIS A 112 -1.66 -18.24 -8.42
C HIS A 112 -1.30 -17.20 -7.33
N ASN A 113 -0.16 -16.48 -7.48
CA ASN A 113 0.17 -15.36 -6.60
C ASN A 113 -0.84 -14.21 -6.75
N VAL A 114 -1.27 -13.91 -7.98
CA VAL A 114 -2.27 -12.86 -8.25
C VAL A 114 -3.68 -13.30 -7.84
N GLU A 115 -3.99 -14.58 -7.95
CA GLU A 115 -5.28 -15.17 -7.53
C GLU A 115 -5.50 -15.12 -6.00
N LEU A 116 -4.43 -15.07 -5.21
CA LEU A 116 -4.48 -15.27 -3.75
C LEU A 116 -5.45 -14.34 -3.02
N PRO A 117 -5.48 -13.00 -3.26
CA PRO A 117 -6.44 -12.11 -2.62
C PRO A 117 -7.89 -12.45 -2.94
N LEU A 118 -8.17 -12.97 -4.14
CA LEU A 118 -9.51 -13.40 -4.56
C LEU A 118 -9.96 -14.66 -3.85
N ILE A 119 -9.03 -15.55 -3.48
CA ILE A 119 -9.32 -16.74 -2.66
C ILE A 119 -9.79 -16.30 -1.28
N TYR A 120 -9.08 -15.37 -0.63
CA TYR A 120 -9.47 -14.81 0.67
C TYR A 120 -10.77 -14.00 0.59
N GLY A 121 -11.06 -13.38 -0.56
CA GLY A 121 -12.33 -12.71 -0.83
C GLY A 121 -13.51 -13.65 -1.14
N GLY A 122 -13.30 -14.99 -1.13
CA GLY A 122 -14.35 -15.97 -1.38
C GLY A 122 -14.84 -16.04 -2.85
N VAL A 123 -14.07 -15.48 -3.80
CA VAL A 123 -14.44 -15.45 -5.24
C VAL A 123 -14.41 -16.86 -5.83
N PRO A 124 -15.44 -17.30 -6.60
CA PRO A 124 -15.49 -18.62 -7.23
C PRO A 124 -14.31 -18.87 -8.17
N LYS A 125 -13.82 -20.14 -8.22
CA LYS A 125 -12.59 -20.51 -8.94
C LYS A 125 -12.55 -20.02 -10.40
N LYS A 126 -13.63 -20.15 -11.14
CA LYS A 126 -13.68 -19.73 -12.56
C LYS A 126 -13.45 -18.23 -12.70
N GLU A 127 -14.15 -17.44 -11.90
CA GLU A 127 -14.07 -15.96 -11.90
C GLU A 127 -12.69 -15.48 -11.44
N ARG A 128 -12.16 -16.00 -10.33
CA ARG A 128 -10.87 -15.55 -9.83
C ARG A 128 -9.70 -15.84 -10.77
N MET A 129 -9.75 -16.98 -11.49
CA MET A 129 -8.76 -17.30 -12.52
C MET A 129 -8.81 -16.35 -13.71
N GLU A 130 -10.01 -15.93 -14.12
CA GLU A 130 -10.20 -14.95 -15.19
C GLU A 130 -9.68 -13.57 -14.78
N ARG A 131 -10.10 -13.07 -13.61
CA ARG A 131 -9.63 -11.80 -13.07
C ARG A 131 -8.11 -11.75 -12.84
N ALA A 132 -7.51 -12.86 -12.39
CA ALA A 132 -6.06 -12.95 -12.22
C ALA A 132 -5.32 -12.91 -13.56
N ARG A 133 -5.86 -13.52 -14.63
CA ARG A 133 -5.30 -13.40 -16.00
C ARG A 133 -5.37 -11.97 -16.51
N GLU A 134 -6.52 -11.32 -16.41
CA GLU A 134 -6.70 -9.93 -16.81
C GLU A 134 -5.74 -8.99 -16.06
N ALA A 135 -5.54 -9.22 -14.75
CA ALA A 135 -4.59 -8.45 -13.97
C ALA A 135 -3.14 -8.62 -14.45
N LEU A 136 -2.74 -9.84 -14.84
CA LEU A 136 -1.42 -10.10 -15.43
C LEU A 136 -1.27 -9.50 -16.85
N GLU A 137 -2.32 -9.48 -17.64
CA GLU A 137 -2.32 -8.80 -18.94
C GLU A 137 -2.09 -7.29 -18.79
N LYS A 138 -2.78 -6.64 -17.84
CA LYS A 138 -2.62 -5.20 -17.55
C LYS A 138 -1.17 -4.82 -17.22
N VAL A 139 -0.40 -5.74 -16.66
CA VAL A 139 1.02 -5.54 -16.34
C VAL A 139 1.97 -6.16 -17.37
N GLN A 140 1.46 -6.61 -18.53
CA GLN A 140 2.24 -7.17 -19.65
C GLN A 140 3.00 -8.46 -19.29
N LEU A 141 2.32 -9.40 -18.60
CA LEU A 141 2.88 -10.70 -18.19
C LEU A 141 2.01 -11.89 -18.67
N SER A 142 1.27 -11.75 -19.77
CA SER A 142 0.43 -12.82 -20.33
C SER A 142 1.21 -14.10 -20.66
N ASP A 143 2.44 -13.95 -21.16
CA ASP A 143 3.34 -15.05 -21.53
C ASP A 143 4.09 -15.66 -20.33
N ARG A 144 3.95 -15.08 -19.13
CA ARG A 144 4.64 -15.48 -17.90
C ARG A 144 3.73 -15.98 -16.77
N MET A 145 2.44 -16.15 -17.05
CA MET A 145 1.42 -16.51 -16.05
C MET A 145 1.75 -17.77 -15.24
N TYR A 146 2.37 -18.75 -15.89
CA TYR A 146 2.67 -20.05 -15.30
C TYR A 146 4.10 -20.21 -14.77
N HIS A 147 4.92 -19.15 -14.85
CA HIS A 147 6.26 -19.16 -14.28
C HIS A 147 6.21 -18.97 -12.77
N HIS A 148 7.17 -19.60 -12.08
CA HIS A 148 7.40 -19.39 -10.65
C HIS A 148 8.28 -18.15 -10.42
N PRO A 149 8.25 -17.52 -9.22
CA PRO A 149 9.04 -16.32 -8.93
C PRO A 149 10.55 -16.44 -9.21
N ASN A 150 11.14 -17.61 -9.02
CA ASN A 150 12.55 -17.88 -9.32
C ASN A 150 12.89 -17.92 -10.82
N GLU A 151 11.90 -18.04 -11.69
CA GLU A 151 12.02 -18.04 -13.15
C GLU A 151 11.79 -16.64 -13.75
N LEU A 152 11.48 -15.64 -12.89
CA LEU A 152 11.14 -14.28 -13.28
C LEU A 152 12.27 -13.31 -12.91
N SER A 153 12.52 -12.30 -13.77
CA SER A 153 13.40 -11.17 -13.43
C SER A 153 12.84 -10.34 -12.27
N GLY A 154 13.64 -9.47 -11.65
CA GLY A 154 13.20 -8.56 -10.59
C GLY A 154 12.00 -7.72 -11.01
N GLY A 155 12.05 -7.09 -12.18
CA GLY A 155 10.96 -6.30 -12.72
C GLY A 155 9.70 -7.11 -13.03
N GLN A 156 9.84 -8.34 -13.53
CA GLN A 156 8.71 -9.24 -13.73
C GLN A 156 8.05 -9.63 -12.40
N ARG A 157 8.85 -9.94 -11.37
CA ARG A 157 8.32 -10.19 -10.00
C ARG A 157 7.57 -8.98 -9.45
N GLN A 158 8.09 -7.77 -9.66
CA GLN A 158 7.42 -6.56 -9.23
C GLN A 158 6.11 -6.32 -9.99
N ARG A 159 6.07 -6.58 -11.29
CA ARG A 159 4.82 -6.55 -12.08
C ARG A 159 3.79 -7.56 -11.56
N VAL A 160 4.20 -8.76 -11.17
CA VAL A 160 3.29 -9.74 -10.51
C VAL A 160 2.75 -9.19 -9.19
N ALA A 161 3.61 -8.55 -8.36
CA ALA A 161 3.18 -7.91 -7.11
C ALA A 161 2.18 -6.77 -7.36
N VAL A 162 2.40 -5.95 -8.39
CA VAL A 162 1.45 -4.90 -8.81
C VAL A 162 0.13 -5.52 -9.30
N ALA A 163 0.16 -6.57 -10.12
CA ALA A 163 -1.06 -7.25 -10.56
C ALA A 163 -1.86 -7.82 -9.39
N ARG A 164 -1.18 -8.43 -8.42
CA ARG A 164 -1.79 -8.93 -7.17
C ARG A 164 -2.43 -7.79 -6.37
N ALA A 165 -1.79 -6.64 -6.29
CA ALA A 165 -2.34 -5.48 -5.60
C ALA A 165 -3.63 -4.96 -6.26
N LEU A 166 -3.75 -5.08 -7.58
CA LEU A 166 -4.87 -4.56 -8.38
C LEU A 166 -6.08 -5.50 -8.47
N VAL A 167 -5.91 -6.79 -8.23
CA VAL A 167 -6.87 -7.83 -8.62
C VAL A 167 -8.25 -7.68 -7.96
N ASN A 168 -8.32 -7.08 -6.77
CA ASN A 168 -9.55 -6.76 -6.05
C ASN A 168 -10.12 -5.35 -6.34
N ASN A 169 -9.55 -4.59 -7.29
CA ASN A 169 -9.89 -3.19 -7.55
C ASN A 169 -9.90 -2.35 -6.27
N PRO A 170 -8.77 -2.23 -5.57
CA PRO A 170 -8.69 -1.58 -4.27
C PRO A 170 -8.98 -0.08 -4.36
N SER A 171 -9.41 0.52 -3.23
CA SER A 171 -9.58 1.97 -3.12
C SER A 171 -8.24 2.71 -3.08
N ILE A 172 -7.20 2.07 -2.53
CA ILE A 172 -5.84 2.62 -2.40
C ILE A 172 -4.80 1.55 -2.76
N ILE A 173 -3.76 1.97 -3.48
CA ILE A 173 -2.53 1.20 -3.69
C ILE A 173 -1.44 1.79 -2.78
N LEU A 174 -0.93 0.98 -1.86
CA LEU A 174 0.21 1.32 -1.00
C LEU A 174 1.48 0.70 -1.58
N ALA A 175 2.43 1.51 -1.99
CA ALA A 175 3.69 1.07 -2.56
C ALA A 175 4.86 1.45 -1.62
N ASP A 176 5.49 0.45 -1.01
CA ASP A 176 6.64 0.61 -0.12
C ASP A 176 7.93 0.31 -0.87
N GLU A 177 8.72 1.35 -1.12
CA GLU A 177 9.99 1.28 -1.85
C GLU A 177 9.91 0.39 -3.12
N PRO A 178 8.92 0.61 -4.03
CA PRO A 178 8.57 -0.34 -5.09
C PRO A 178 9.70 -0.59 -6.10
N THR A 179 10.75 0.21 -6.05
CA THR A 179 11.92 0.17 -6.95
C THR A 179 13.22 -0.21 -6.25
N GLY A 180 13.24 -0.30 -4.92
CA GLY A 180 14.46 -0.40 -4.12
C GLY A 180 15.33 -1.66 -4.36
N ASN A 181 14.81 -2.70 -5.04
CA ASN A 181 15.54 -3.93 -5.40
C ASN A 181 15.69 -4.10 -6.93
N LEU A 182 15.58 -3.00 -7.70
CA LEU A 182 15.61 -3.02 -9.16
C LEU A 182 16.74 -2.13 -9.68
N ASP A 183 17.23 -2.46 -10.88
CA ASP A 183 18.13 -1.57 -11.62
C ASP A 183 17.38 -0.32 -12.12
N SER A 184 18.08 0.74 -12.46
CA SER A 184 17.53 2.05 -12.81
C SER A 184 16.55 2.01 -13.98
N ARG A 185 16.82 1.18 -15.01
CA ARG A 185 15.92 1.03 -16.17
C ARG A 185 14.62 0.36 -15.77
N THR A 186 14.73 -0.76 -15.06
CA THR A 186 13.58 -1.52 -14.56
C THR A 186 12.76 -0.68 -13.56
N SER A 187 13.42 0.12 -12.72
CA SER A 187 12.80 1.07 -11.81
C SER A 187 11.93 2.07 -12.55
N SER A 188 12.45 2.66 -13.64
CA SER A 188 11.67 3.57 -14.48
C SER A 188 10.44 2.88 -15.07
N ASP A 189 10.57 1.66 -15.60
CA ASP A 189 9.47 0.89 -16.19
C ASP A 189 8.36 0.58 -15.16
N ILE A 190 8.72 0.30 -13.91
CA ILE A 190 7.76 0.06 -12.82
C ILE A 190 7.08 1.37 -12.41
N MET A 191 7.82 2.47 -12.30
CA MET A 191 7.21 3.75 -11.98
C MET A 191 6.27 4.24 -13.09
N ASP A 192 6.62 4.02 -14.37
CA ASP A 192 5.73 4.33 -15.50
C ASP A 192 4.45 3.47 -15.48
N LEU A 193 4.54 2.22 -14.98
CA LEU A 193 3.36 1.41 -14.75
C LEU A 193 2.48 2.02 -13.63
N ILE A 194 3.06 2.43 -12.50
CA ILE A 194 2.36 3.09 -11.39
C ILE A 194 1.71 4.40 -11.84
N ASP A 195 2.41 5.22 -12.62
CA ASP A 195 1.86 6.47 -13.17
C ASP A 195 0.64 6.21 -14.07
N ARG A 196 0.70 5.19 -14.93
CA ARG A 196 -0.47 4.78 -15.74
C ARG A 196 -1.66 4.34 -14.89
N LEU A 197 -1.42 3.62 -13.78
CA LEU A 197 -2.48 3.22 -12.86
C LEU A 197 -3.13 4.44 -12.20
N HIS A 198 -2.34 5.47 -11.83
CA HIS A 198 -2.89 6.72 -11.33
C HIS A 198 -3.78 7.41 -12.38
N VAL A 199 -3.32 7.53 -13.63
CA VAL A 199 -4.10 8.11 -14.74
C VAL A 199 -5.41 7.35 -14.97
N GLN A 200 -5.44 6.03 -14.70
CA GLN A 200 -6.64 5.19 -14.77
C GLN A 200 -7.61 5.38 -13.58
N GLY A 201 -7.30 6.27 -12.64
CA GLY A 201 -8.18 6.64 -11.52
C GLY A 201 -7.82 5.97 -10.19
N ASN A 202 -6.68 5.27 -10.08
CA ASN A 202 -6.26 4.68 -8.81
C ASN A 202 -5.67 5.75 -7.87
N THR A 203 -6.00 5.67 -6.58
CA THR A 203 -5.33 6.42 -5.52
C THR A 203 -4.06 5.72 -5.13
N ILE A 204 -2.93 6.43 -5.13
CA ILE A 204 -1.61 5.84 -4.86
C ILE A 204 -0.94 6.57 -3.71
N ILE A 205 -0.47 5.80 -2.73
CA ILE A 205 0.40 6.26 -1.66
C ILE A 205 1.73 5.54 -1.81
N LEU A 206 2.77 6.29 -2.14
CA LEU A 206 4.12 5.81 -2.34
C LEU A 206 4.97 6.14 -1.12
N VAL A 207 5.64 5.17 -0.54
CA VAL A 207 6.65 5.39 0.50
C VAL A 207 8.02 5.20 -0.12
N THR A 208 8.89 6.20 -0.03
CA THR A 208 10.26 6.13 -0.56
C THR A 208 11.18 7.12 0.14
N HIS A 209 12.47 6.86 0.10
CA HIS A 209 13.51 7.81 0.50
C HIS A 209 14.20 8.45 -0.73
N GLU A 210 13.90 7.99 -1.95
CA GLU A 210 14.47 8.49 -3.21
C GLU A 210 13.70 9.71 -3.71
N HIS A 211 14.39 10.84 -3.88
CA HIS A 211 13.79 12.12 -4.29
C HIS A 211 13.18 12.05 -5.70
N ASP A 212 13.85 11.38 -6.65
CA ASP A 212 13.38 11.26 -8.04
C ASP A 212 12.10 10.41 -8.13
N ILE A 213 12.02 9.37 -7.33
CA ILE A 213 10.83 8.52 -7.23
C ILE A 213 9.66 9.30 -6.60
N ALA A 214 9.91 9.98 -5.47
CA ALA A 214 8.90 10.81 -4.83
C ALA A 214 8.42 11.96 -5.71
N ALA A 215 9.30 12.48 -6.56
CA ALA A 215 8.99 13.56 -7.48
C ALA A 215 7.94 13.18 -8.56
N ARG A 216 7.60 11.91 -8.74
CA ARG A 216 6.51 11.48 -9.63
C ARG A 216 5.12 11.78 -9.03
N ALA A 217 4.99 11.79 -7.71
CA ALA A 217 3.75 12.12 -7.04
C ALA A 217 3.41 13.62 -7.14
N HIS A 218 2.11 13.95 -7.10
CA HIS A 218 1.63 15.34 -7.14
C HIS A 218 1.69 16.02 -5.77
N ARG A 219 1.78 15.24 -4.70
CA ARG A 219 1.93 15.72 -3.32
C ARG A 219 3.01 14.92 -2.61
N VAL A 220 3.85 15.61 -1.86
CA VAL A 220 4.95 14.99 -1.11
C VAL A 220 4.87 15.40 0.36
N ILE A 221 4.65 14.42 1.24
CA ILE A 221 4.69 14.56 2.68
C ILE A 221 6.09 14.16 3.17
N HIS A 222 6.73 15.02 3.96
CA HIS A 222 7.99 14.72 4.61
C HIS A 222 7.76 14.40 6.09
N MET A 223 8.17 13.21 6.50
CA MET A 223 8.13 12.77 7.90
C MET A 223 9.47 12.94 8.58
N LEU A 224 9.43 13.37 9.84
CA LEU A 224 10.56 13.46 10.75
C LEU A 224 10.11 13.18 12.17
N ASP A 225 10.80 12.28 12.89
CA ASP A 225 10.54 11.95 14.30
C ASP A 225 9.07 11.64 14.63
N GLY A 226 8.43 10.85 13.73
CA GLY A 226 7.04 10.44 13.88
C GLY A 226 5.99 11.52 13.57
N LYS A 227 6.39 12.66 12.99
CA LYS A 227 5.50 13.78 12.63
C LYS A 227 5.59 14.13 11.16
N ILE A 228 4.55 14.78 10.64
CA ILE A 228 4.61 15.47 9.34
C ILE A 228 5.34 16.80 9.56
N ASN A 229 6.51 16.94 8.92
CA ASN A 229 7.33 18.16 8.95
C ASN A 229 6.98 19.12 7.81
N LYS A 230 6.67 18.57 6.61
CA LYS A 230 6.26 19.35 5.43
C LYS A 230 5.22 18.59 4.65
N ASP A 231 4.32 19.32 4.02
CA ASP A 231 3.29 18.80 3.12
C ASP A 231 3.25 19.72 1.89
N ASN A 232 3.79 19.24 0.78
CA ASN A 232 4.00 20.02 -0.44
C ASN A 232 3.09 19.48 -1.55
N ILE A 233 2.17 20.28 -2.01
CA ILE A 233 1.36 20.00 -3.21
C ILE A 233 2.03 20.69 -4.39
N LYS A 234 2.35 19.94 -5.45
CA LYS A 234 2.81 20.52 -6.71
C LYS A 234 1.64 21.23 -7.39
N LYS A 235 1.87 22.47 -7.77
CA LYS A 235 0.93 23.26 -8.56
C LYS A 235 0.99 22.89 -10.02
#